data_01d9ed61eaa708e1142bc0eaec262093
#
_entry.id   01d9ed61eaa708e1142bc0eaec262093
#
_cell.length_a   1.000
_cell.length_b   1.000
_cell.length_c   1.000
_cell.angle_alpha   90.00
_cell.angle_beta   90.00
_cell.angle_gamma   90.00
#
_symmetry.space_group_name_H-M   'P 1'
#
loop_
_entity.id
_entity.type
_entity.pdbx_description
1 polymer ?
#
loop_
_entity_poly.entity_id
_entity_poly.type
_entity_poly.pdbx_seq_one_letter_code
_entity_poly.pdbx_strand_id
1 'polypeptide(L)' 'MWLAVVMYCVSPEVVSCDVIANVKELHITEESCRQDAESVATSIVAQGIYASPGCFKIGEGA' A
#
# COMPACT_ATOMS: atom_id res chain seq x y z
N MET A 1 7.97 13.35 1.70
CA MET A 1 6.62 12.80 1.77
C MET A 1 6.61 11.32 1.47
N TRP A 2 5.57 10.64 1.92
CA TRP A 2 5.50 9.18 1.79
C TRP A 2 4.23 8.79 1.04
N LEU A 3 4.36 7.81 0.15
CA LEU A 3 3.25 7.29 -0.63
C LEU A 3 2.86 5.93 -0.10
N ALA A 4 1.60 5.80 0.31
CA ALA A 4 1.09 4.51 0.78
C ALA A 4 0.75 3.64 -0.41
N VAL A 5 1.26 2.41 -0.40
CA VAL A 5 1.08 1.47 -1.49
C VAL A 5 0.65 0.14 -0.92
N VAL A 6 -0.28 -0.51 -1.57
CA VAL A 6 -0.72 -1.86 -1.18
C VAL A 6 -0.65 -2.76 -2.40
N MET A 7 0.10 -3.85 -2.26
CA MET A 7 0.15 -4.87 -3.30
C MET A 7 -0.80 -5.98 -2.91
N TYR A 8 -1.65 -6.40 -3.81
CA TYR A 8 -2.61 -7.44 -3.52
C TYR A 8 -2.67 -8.46 -4.65
N CYS A 9 -3.02 -9.69 -4.29
CA CYS A 9 -3.11 -10.78 -5.25
C CYS A 9 -4.46 -11.45 -5.08
N VAL A 10 -5.27 -11.45 -6.15
CA VAL A 10 -6.62 -12.02 -6.08
C VAL A 10 -6.61 -13.54 -6.13
N SER A 11 -5.50 -14.12 -6.53
CA SER A 11 -5.41 -15.56 -6.65
C SER A 11 -4.03 -15.99 -6.17
N PRO A 12 -3.88 -17.25 -5.76
CA PRO A 12 -2.57 -17.73 -5.32
C PRO A 12 -1.52 -17.74 -6.42
N GLU A 13 -1.93 -17.49 -7.64
CA GLU A 13 -0.98 -17.43 -8.74
C GLU A 13 -0.35 -16.07 -8.83
N VAL A 14 0.96 -16.05 -9.03
CA VAL A 14 1.74 -14.83 -8.99
C VAL A 14 1.30 -13.80 -10.02
N VAL A 15 0.75 -14.26 -11.12
CA VAL A 15 0.39 -13.36 -12.21
C VAL A 15 -0.83 -12.51 -11.93
N SER A 16 -1.49 -12.76 -10.81
CA SER A 16 -2.72 -12.05 -10.48
C SER A 16 -2.52 -10.90 -9.52
N CYS A 17 -1.30 -10.46 -9.31
CA CYS A 17 -1.01 -9.42 -8.34
C CYS A 17 -1.06 -8.04 -8.98
N ASP A 18 -1.51 -7.07 -8.20
CA ASP A 18 -1.65 -5.70 -8.65
C ASP A 18 -1.28 -4.76 -7.51
N VAL A 19 -1.16 -3.47 -7.82
CA VAL A 19 -0.72 -2.49 -6.84
C VAL A 19 -1.69 -1.33 -6.81
N ILE A 20 -2.06 -0.91 -5.60
CA ILE A 20 -2.87 0.28 -5.38
C ILE A 20 -2.00 1.33 -4.71
N ALA A 21 -1.96 2.53 -5.26
CA ALA A 21 -1.21 3.63 -4.68
C ALA A 21 -2.13 4.83 -4.50
N ASN A 22 -2.12 5.41 -3.30
CA ASN A 22 -2.96 6.56 -3.00
C ASN A 22 -2.17 7.84 -3.25
N VAL A 23 -2.10 8.25 -4.51
CA VAL A 23 -1.29 9.40 -4.91
C VAL A 23 -1.90 10.73 -4.50
N LYS A 24 -3.15 10.73 -4.07
CA LYS A 24 -3.83 11.96 -3.69
C LYS A 24 -3.62 12.32 -2.22
N GLU A 25 -3.18 11.38 -1.42
CA GLU A 25 -3.00 11.59 0.01
C GLU A 25 -1.60 11.17 0.41
N LEU A 26 -0.66 12.05 0.20
CA LEU A 26 0.71 11.78 0.62
C LEU A 26 0.84 12.07 2.11
N HIS A 27 1.67 11.28 2.76
CA HIS A 27 1.87 11.40 4.19
C HIS A 27 3.18 12.09 4.49
N ILE A 28 3.20 12.86 5.56
CA ILE A 28 4.39 13.61 5.95
C ILE A 28 5.40 12.68 6.63
N THR A 29 4.91 11.70 7.38
CA THR A 29 5.79 10.78 8.08
C THR A 29 5.57 9.36 7.58
N GLU A 30 6.62 8.54 7.75
CA GLU A 30 6.53 7.13 7.39
C GLU A 30 5.52 6.40 8.25
N GLU A 31 5.45 6.75 9.52
CA GLU A 31 4.52 6.09 10.43
C GLU A 31 3.08 6.28 9.99
N SER A 32 2.73 7.52 9.62
CA SER A 32 1.39 7.81 9.14
C SER A 32 1.09 7.02 7.86
N CYS A 33 2.07 6.95 6.96
CA CYS A 33 1.93 6.20 5.72
C CYS A 33 1.70 4.71 6.01
N ARG A 34 2.48 4.17 6.95
CA ARG A 34 2.37 2.76 7.28
C ARG A 34 1.00 2.43 7.86
N GLN A 35 0.49 3.29 8.73
CA GLN A 35 -0.83 3.06 9.32
C GLN A 35 -1.92 3.05 8.25
N ASP A 36 -1.82 3.96 7.29
CA ASP A 36 -2.79 4.01 6.21
C ASP A 36 -2.69 2.77 5.33
N ALA A 37 -1.47 2.40 4.95
CA ALA A 37 -1.26 1.23 4.10
C ALA A 37 -1.73 -0.04 4.80
N GLU A 38 -1.46 -0.18 6.09
CA GLU A 38 -1.88 -1.35 6.84
C GLU A 38 -3.39 -1.41 6.99
N SER A 39 -4.02 -0.27 7.15
CA SER A 39 -5.48 -0.23 7.26
C SER A 39 -6.12 -0.74 5.98
N VAL A 40 -5.63 -0.29 4.83
CA VAL A 40 -6.16 -0.73 3.55
C VAL A 40 -5.86 -2.20 3.32
N ALA A 41 -4.63 -2.62 3.63
CA ALA A 41 -4.25 -4.02 3.45
C ALA A 41 -5.11 -4.94 4.32
N THR A 42 -5.40 -4.52 5.55
CA THR A 42 -6.23 -5.32 6.45
C THR A 42 -7.64 -5.47 5.89
N SER A 43 -8.19 -4.40 5.32
CA SER A 43 -9.51 -4.48 4.69
C SER A 43 -9.52 -5.48 3.55
N ILE A 44 -8.46 -5.49 2.76
CA ILE A 44 -8.38 -6.40 1.62
C ILE A 44 -8.23 -7.84 2.09
N VAL A 45 -7.39 -8.05 3.10
CA VAL A 45 -7.17 -9.39 3.66
C VAL A 45 -8.46 -9.93 4.26
N ALA A 46 -9.27 -9.05 4.85
CA ALA A 46 -10.54 -9.47 5.44
C ALA A 46 -11.48 -10.04 4.40
N GLN A 47 -11.28 -9.74 3.13
CA GLN A 47 -12.09 -10.27 2.05
C GLN A 47 -11.50 -11.55 1.46
N GLY A 48 -10.46 -12.09 2.08
CA GLY A 48 -9.84 -13.32 1.60
C GLY A 48 -8.80 -13.10 0.52
N ILE A 49 -8.35 -11.87 0.32
CA ILE A 49 -7.37 -11.54 -0.69
C ILE A 49 -6.04 -11.26 -0.03
N TYR A 50 -4.97 -11.81 -0.57
CA TYR A 50 -3.64 -11.55 -0.04
C TYR A 50 -3.24 -10.11 -0.33
N ALA A 51 -2.73 -9.41 0.67
CA ALA A 51 -2.31 -8.02 0.51
C ALA A 51 -1.10 -7.73 1.37
N SER A 52 -0.25 -6.84 0.87
CA SER A 52 0.96 -6.46 1.57
C SER A 52 1.11 -4.94 1.51
N PRO A 53 1.22 -4.26 2.66
CA PRO A 53 1.36 -2.81 2.68
C PRO A 53 2.81 -2.39 2.44
N GLY A 54 2.98 -1.18 1.94
CA GLY A 54 4.30 -0.63 1.74
C GLY A 54 4.25 0.88 1.68
N CYS A 55 5.42 1.51 1.87
CA CYS A 55 5.53 2.96 1.80
C CYS A 55 6.75 3.31 0.99
N PHE A 56 6.61 4.30 0.11
CA PHE A 56 7.72 4.81 -0.68
C PHE A 56 7.93 6.28 -0.38
N LYS A 57 9.18 6.65 -0.23
CA LYS A 57 9.54 8.04 0.00
C LYS A 57 9.64 8.77 -1.34
N ILE A 58 8.94 9.89 -1.45
CA ILE A 58 8.96 10.69 -2.65
C ILE A 58 9.30 12.11 -2.31
N GLY A 59 9.63 12.90 -3.33
CA GLY A 59 10.06 14.26 -3.11
C GLY A 59 11.51 14.34 -2.69
N GLU A 60 12.27 13.34 -3.03
CA GLU A 60 13.66 13.23 -2.62
C GLU A 60 14.59 14.07 -3.45
N GLY A 61 14.06 14.69 -4.43
CA GLY A 61 14.89 15.35 -5.41
C GLY A 61 15.89 16.33 -4.89
N ALA A 62 15.80 16.63 -3.70
CA ALA A 62 16.73 17.61 -3.15
C ALA A 62 18.16 17.19 -3.31
#